data_bf28c63d526a7ed80fe541c4533becee
#
_entry.id   bf28c63d526a7ed80fe541c4533becee
#
_cell.length_a   1.000
_cell.length_b   1.000
_cell.length_c   1.000
_cell.angle_alpha   90.00
_cell.angle_beta   90.00
_cell.angle_gamma   90.00
#
_symmetry.space_group_name_H-M   'P 1'
#
loop_
_entity.id
_entity.type
_entity.pdbx_description
1 polymer ?
#
loop_
_entity_poly.entity_id
_entity_poly.type
_entity_poly.pdbx_seq_one_letter_code
_entity_poly.pdbx_strand_id
1 'polypeptide(L)'
;MNTPDNNKEQEEYRTLLRNCAEKAIHYVKTDNGWFSMRDSFNELCEKADANKGINHEATIGRRKSIASAVCIQCIRDLSPEANDWLQEQLNDIAEDYQEQTTRRGFHR
;
A
#
# COMPACT_ATOMS: atom_id res chain seq x y z
N MET A 1 -16.86 24.18 4.68
CA MET A 1 -17.94 23.19 4.65
C MET A 1 -17.44 21.89 4.05
N ASN A 2 -17.69 20.78 4.75
CA ASN A 2 -17.30 19.49 4.25
C ASN A 2 -18.26 18.99 3.22
N THR A 3 -17.72 18.50 2.12
CA THR A 3 -18.55 17.91 1.11
C THR A 3 -18.71 16.41 1.39
N PRO A 4 -19.88 15.84 1.03
CA PRO A 4 -20.04 14.39 1.18
C PRO A 4 -18.97 13.60 0.42
N ASP A 5 -18.48 14.16 -0.69
CA ASP A 5 -17.48 13.47 -1.50
C ASP A 5 -16.17 13.27 -0.76
N ASN A 6 -15.72 14.28 0.01
CA ASN A 6 -14.49 14.16 0.78
C ASN A 6 -14.62 13.09 1.85
N ASN A 7 -15.75 13.03 2.54
CA ASN A 7 -15.96 12.02 3.56
C ASN A 7 -15.98 10.63 2.94
N LYS A 8 -16.62 10.50 1.79
CA LYS A 8 -16.71 9.21 1.11
C LYS A 8 -15.33 8.72 0.68
N GLU A 9 -14.51 9.62 0.14
CA GLU A 9 -13.16 9.24 -0.28
C GLU A 9 -12.31 8.80 0.90
N GLN A 10 -12.44 9.49 2.03
CA GLN A 10 -11.69 9.11 3.22
C GLN A 10 -12.13 7.74 3.72
N GLU A 11 -13.42 7.47 3.69
CA GLU A 11 -13.91 6.16 4.11
C GLU A 11 -13.43 5.05 3.18
N GLU A 12 -13.42 5.33 1.87
CA GLU A 12 -12.92 4.35 0.91
C GLU A 12 -11.44 4.06 1.15
N TYR A 13 -10.66 5.10 1.41
CA TYR A 13 -9.26 4.92 1.70
C TYR A 13 -9.05 4.08 2.97
N ARG A 14 -9.82 4.38 4.01
CA ARG A 14 -9.71 3.61 5.26
C ARG A 14 -10.11 2.16 5.07
N THR A 15 -11.13 1.92 4.25
CA THR A 15 -11.56 0.56 3.95
C THR A 15 -10.47 -0.20 3.21
N LEU A 16 -9.84 0.43 2.22
CA LEU A 16 -8.76 -0.20 1.49
C LEU A 16 -7.57 -0.46 2.40
N LEU A 17 -7.27 0.48 3.28
CA LEU A 17 -6.17 0.31 4.22
C LEU A 17 -6.43 -0.88 5.15
N ARG A 18 -7.64 -0.98 5.68
CA ARG A 18 -7.99 -2.10 6.55
C ARG A 18 -7.93 -3.43 5.81
N ASN A 19 -8.46 -3.46 4.59
CA ASN A 19 -8.42 -4.69 3.80
C ASN A 19 -6.99 -5.12 3.52
N CYS A 20 -6.14 -4.17 3.19
CA CYS A 20 -4.73 -4.47 2.94
C CYS A 20 -4.07 -5.02 4.19
N ALA A 21 -4.35 -4.39 5.35
CA ALA A 21 -3.77 -4.85 6.60
C ALA A 21 -4.20 -6.27 6.93
N GLU A 22 -5.49 -6.59 6.72
CA GLU A 22 -5.97 -7.94 6.99
C GLU A 22 -5.28 -8.96 6.10
N LYS A 23 -5.10 -8.64 4.82
CA LYS A 23 -4.43 -9.54 3.92
C LYS A 23 -2.95 -9.66 4.24
N ALA A 24 -2.33 -8.58 4.68
CA ALA A 24 -0.93 -8.62 5.09
C ALA A 24 -0.74 -9.49 6.33
N ILE A 25 -1.64 -9.38 7.30
CA ILE A 25 -1.58 -10.23 8.49
C ILE A 25 -1.73 -11.68 8.10
N HIS A 26 -2.68 -11.98 7.24
CA HIS A 26 -2.87 -13.34 6.77
C HIS A 26 -1.63 -13.88 6.10
N TYR A 27 -1.02 -13.07 5.24
CA TYR A 27 0.20 -13.49 4.54
C TYR A 27 1.32 -13.78 5.53
N VAL A 28 1.53 -12.89 6.51
CA VAL A 28 2.62 -13.08 7.46
C VAL A 28 2.41 -14.34 8.29
N LYS A 29 1.16 -14.59 8.70
CA LYS A 29 0.88 -15.71 9.60
C LYS A 29 0.83 -17.05 8.89
N THR A 30 0.44 -17.09 7.63
CA THR A 30 0.23 -18.36 6.93
C THR A 30 1.19 -18.58 5.78
N ASP A 31 2.00 -17.58 5.44
CA ASP A 31 2.89 -17.63 4.27
C ASP A 31 2.10 -17.90 2.99
N ASN A 32 0.87 -17.39 2.94
CA ASN A 32 -0.06 -17.60 1.84
C ASN A 32 -0.72 -16.29 1.49
N GLY A 33 -1.11 -16.14 0.21
CA GLY A 33 -1.88 -14.98 -0.19
C GLY A 33 -1.03 -13.77 -0.52
N TRP A 34 0.20 -13.99 -0.94
CA TRP A 34 1.10 -12.89 -1.27
C TRP A 34 0.53 -12.01 -2.38
N PHE A 35 -0.01 -12.63 -3.44
CA PHE A 35 -0.56 -11.86 -4.55
C PHE A 35 -1.77 -11.04 -4.12
N SER A 36 -2.59 -11.61 -3.25
CA SER A 36 -3.76 -10.90 -2.75
C SER A 36 -3.34 -9.68 -1.93
N MET A 37 -2.32 -9.84 -1.08
CA MET A 37 -1.79 -8.72 -0.30
C MET A 37 -1.19 -7.66 -1.23
N ARG A 38 -0.38 -8.09 -2.19
CA ARG A 38 0.27 -7.17 -3.11
C ARG A 38 -0.77 -6.36 -3.90
N ASP A 39 -1.79 -7.04 -4.40
CA ASP A 39 -2.81 -6.37 -5.20
C ASP A 39 -3.59 -5.37 -4.35
N SER A 40 -3.90 -5.73 -3.11
CA SER A 40 -4.56 -4.82 -2.17
C SER A 40 -3.71 -3.59 -1.90
N PHE A 41 -2.41 -3.80 -1.70
CA PHE A 41 -1.50 -2.70 -1.44
C PHE A 41 -1.40 -1.78 -2.65
N ASN A 42 -1.30 -2.35 -3.84
CA ASN A 42 -1.24 -1.55 -5.06
C ASN A 42 -2.52 -0.75 -5.26
N GLU A 43 -3.66 -1.36 -4.98
CA GLU A 43 -4.95 -0.66 -5.10
C GLU A 43 -5.00 0.52 -4.14
N LEU A 44 -4.54 0.32 -2.92
CA LEU A 44 -4.48 1.38 -1.92
C LEU A 44 -3.59 2.53 -2.38
N CYS A 45 -2.43 2.18 -2.94
CA CYS A 45 -1.49 3.18 -3.44
C CYS A 45 -2.08 3.95 -4.62
N GLU A 46 -2.74 3.25 -5.52
CA GLU A 46 -3.36 3.90 -6.66
C GLU A 46 -4.45 4.87 -6.23
N LYS A 47 -5.22 4.48 -5.22
CA LYS A 47 -6.23 5.38 -4.68
C LYS A 47 -5.59 6.65 -4.13
N ALA A 48 -4.49 6.51 -3.42
CA ALA A 48 -3.79 7.66 -2.86
C ALA A 48 -3.16 8.53 -3.94
N ASP A 49 -2.76 7.92 -5.06
CA ASP A 49 -2.10 8.65 -6.15
C ASP A 49 -3.10 9.34 -7.09
N ALA A 50 -4.37 9.00 -7.01
CA ALA A 50 -5.34 9.30 -8.05
C ALA A 50 -5.38 10.77 -8.45
N ASN A 51 -5.22 11.68 -7.51
CA ASN A 51 -5.32 13.10 -7.79
C ASN A 51 -4.00 13.83 -7.60
N LYS A 52 -2.89 13.09 -7.67
CA LYS A 52 -1.57 13.68 -7.48
C LYS A 52 -0.84 13.76 -8.80
N GLY A 53 0.07 14.71 -8.88
CA GLY A 53 0.90 14.83 -10.08
C GLY A 53 1.90 13.69 -10.18
N ILE A 54 2.51 13.58 -11.34
CA ILE A 54 3.51 12.56 -11.59
C ILE A 54 4.88 13.08 -11.16
N ASN A 55 5.41 12.52 -10.10
CA ASN A 55 6.75 12.81 -9.62
C ASN A 55 7.26 11.53 -8.99
N HIS A 56 8.24 10.90 -9.62
CA HIS A 56 8.66 9.57 -9.23
C HIS A 56 9.11 9.49 -7.78
N GLU A 57 9.91 10.46 -7.35
CA GLU A 57 10.41 10.43 -5.98
C GLU A 57 9.28 10.61 -4.97
N ALA A 58 8.38 11.55 -5.26
CA ALA A 58 7.25 11.79 -4.36
C ALA A 58 6.31 10.59 -4.33
N THR A 59 6.14 9.93 -5.48
CA THR A 59 5.27 8.77 -5.55
C THR A 59 5.82 7.62 -4.73
N ILE A 60 7.12 7.34 -4.86
CA ILE A 60 7.74 6.27 -4.07
C ILE A 60 7.65 6.60 -2.58
N GLY A 61 7.95 7.84 -2.21
CA GLY A 61 7.87 8.26 -0.83
C GLY A 61 6.47 8.10 -0.25
N ARG A 62 5.46 8.50 -1.04
CA ARG A 62 4.08 8.37 -0.60
C ARG A 62 3.72 6.89 -0.39
N ARG A 63 4.13 6.03 -1.31
CA ARG A 63 3.82 4.61 -1.21
C ARG A 63 4.52 3.96 -0.03
N LYS A 64 5.75 4.38 0.28
CA LYS A 64 6.43 3.89 1.46
C LYS A 64 5.75 4.37 2.74
N SER A 65 5.21 5.58 2.73
CA SER A 65 4.41 6.06 3.85
C SER A 65 3.15 5.21 4.03
N ILE A 66 2.53 4.81 2.93
CA ILE A 66 1.37 3.93 2.98
C ILE A 66 1.77 2.56 3.55
N ALA A 67 2.95 2.06 3.17
CA ALA A 67 3.45 0.82 3.75
C ALA A 67 3.56 0.93 5.26
N SER A 68 4.06 2.06 5.75
CA SER A 68 4.14 2.29 7.20
C SER A 68 2.75 2.30 7.82
N ALA A 69 1.78 2.92 7.15
CA ALA A 69 0.42 2.98 7.66
C ALA A 69 -0.19 1.58 7.76
N VAL A 70 0.06 0.73 6.77
CA VAL A 70 -0.42 -0.66 6.82
C VAL A 70 0.20 -1.37 8.01
N CYS A 71 1.50 -1.20 8.23
CA CYS A 71 2.17 -1.85 9.35
C CYS A 71 1.66 -1.36 10.69
N ILE A 72 1.32 -0.08 10.80
CA ILE A 72 0.73 0.44 12.03
C ILE A 72 -0.61 -0.24 12.30
N GLN A 73 -1.41 -0.48 11.28
CA GLN A 73 -2.66 -1.21 11.44
C GLN A 73 -2.45 -2.64 11.90
N CYS A 74 -1.30 -3.23 11.56
CA CYS A 74 -1.03 -4.62 11.89
C CYS A 74 -0.34 -4.79 13.25
N ILE A 75 0.04 -3.72 13.90
CA ILE A 75 0.97 -3.78 15.04
C ILE A 75 0.40 -4.57 16.21
N ARG A 76 -0.91 -4.65 16.34
CA ARG A 76 -1.53 -5.40 17.42
C ARG A 76 -1.51 -6.91 17.17
N ASP A 77 -1.39 -7.31 15.91
CA ASP A 77 -1.55 -8.70 15.52
C ASP A 77 -0.23 -9.37 15.14
N LEU A 78 0.83 -8.58 14.97
CA LEU A 78 2.12 -9.10 14.54
C LEU A 78 3.20 -8.74 15.56
N SER A 79 4.19 -9.61 15.68
CA SER A 79 5.35 -9.28 16.49
C SER A 79 6.16 -8.15 15.86
N PRO A 80 7.00 -7.46 16.62
CA PRO A 80 7.82 -6.40 16.03
C PRO A 80 8.69 -6.89 14.88
N GLU A 81 9.28 -8.08 15.00
CA GLU A 81 10.12 -8.61 13.93
C GLU A 81 9.31 -8.90 12.68
N ALA A 82 8.13 -9.48 12.84
CA ALA A 82 7.25 -9.76 11.71
C ALA A 82 6.78 -8.48 11.05
N ASN A 83 6.51 -7.47 11.86
CA ASN A 83 6.07 -6.18 11.34
C ASN A 83 7.18 -5.49 10.57
N ASP A 84 8.42 -5.54 11.05
CA ASP A 84 9.56 -4.99 10.33
C ASP A 84 9.76 -5.71 9.00
N TRP A 85 9.64 -7.02 9.01
CA TRP A 85 9.77 -7.81 7.78
C TRP A 85 8.67 -7.42 6.79
N LEU A 86 7.45 -7.26 7.28
CA LEU A 86 6.34 -6.84 6.42
C LEU A 86 6.59 -5.47 5.81
N GLN A 87 7.13 -4.55 6.60
CA GLN A 87 7.47 -3.22 6.11
C GLN A 87 8.43 -3.30 4.93
N GLU A 88 9.43 -4.17 5.03
CA GLU A 88 10.38 -4.34 3.93
C GLU A 88 9.69 -4.91 2.70
N GLN A 89 8.81 -5.87 2.88
CA GLN A 89 8.08 -6.45 1.75
C GLN A 89 7.24 -5.42 1.02
N LEU A 90 6.55 -4.59 1.78
CA LEU A 90 5.69 -3.56 1.18
C LEU A 90 6.51 -2.47 0.50
N ASN A 91 7.66 -2.12 1.08
CA ASN A 91 8.55 -1.16 0.44
C ASN A 91 9.07 -1.69 -0.89
N ASP A 92 9.39 -2.98 -0.94
CA ASP A 92 9.83 -3.60 -2.19
C ASP A 92 8.73 -3.56 -3.25
N ILE A 93 7.50 -3.83 -2.85
CA ILE A 93 6.38 -3.75 -3.78
C ILE A 93 6.23 -2.32 -4.31
N ALA A 94 6.38 -1.35 -3.45
CA ALA A 94 6.25 0.06 -3.86
C ALA A 94 7.31 0.42 -4.90
N GLU A 95 8.52 -0.03 -4.70
CA GLU A 95 9.61 0.27 -5.63
C GLU A 95 9.47 -0.51 -6.94
N ASP A 96 9.07 -1.76 -6.84
CA ASP A 96 8.88 -2.60 -8.03
C ASP A 96 7.78 -2.05 -8.93
N TYR A 97 6.69 -1.62 -8.34
CA TYR A 97 5.59 -1.08 -9.11
C TYR A 97 6.03 0.14 -9.92
N GLN A 98 6.78 1.02 -9.28
CA GLN A 98 7.30 2.22 -9.92
C GLN A 98 8.25 1.85 -11.06
N GLU A 99 9.11 0.90 -10.81
CA GLU A 99 10.09 0.47 -11.80
C GLU A 99 9.40 -0.17 -12.99
N GLN A 100 8.41 -1.01 -12.76
CA GLN A 100 7.69 -1.64 -13.85
C GLN A 100 6.97 -0.62 -14.72
N THR A 101 6.40 0.38 -14.10
CA THR A 101 5.73 1.43 -14.85
C THR A 101 6.71 2.17 -15.74
N THR A 102 7.89 2.45 -15.23
CA THR A 102 8.93 3.12 -16.00
C THR A 102 9.39 2.25 -17.16
N ARG A 103 9.57 0.97 -16.91
CA ARG A 103 9.98 0.04 -17.97
C ARG A 103 8.98 -0.02 -19.10
N ARG A 104 7.70 -0.06 -18.76
CA ARG A 104 6.68 -0.07 -19.80
C ARG A 104 6.78 1.15 -20.68
N GLY A 105 7.07 2.29 -20.09
CA GLY A 105 7.25 3.50 -20.86
C GLY A 105 8.39 3.39 -21.84
N PHE A 106 9.42 2.65 -21.48
CA PHE A 106 10.57 2.47 -22.36
C PHE A 106 10.31 1.50 -23.50
N HIS A 107 9.53 0.50 -23.25
CA HIS A 107 9.37 -0.58 -24.22
C HIS A 107 8.30 -0.34 -25.24
N ARG A 108 8.06 0.87 -25.52
CA ARG A 108 7.07 1.14 -26.44
C ARG A 108 7.44 1.33 -27.78
#